data_f438734f9d853454e097a929080f591b
#
_entry.id   f438734f9d853454e097a929080f591b
#
_cell.length_a   1.000
_cell.length_b   1.000
_cell.length_c   1.000
_cell.angle_alpha   90.00
_cell.angle_beta   90.00
_cell.angle_gamma   90.00
#
_symmetry.space_group_name_H-M   'P 1'
#
loop_
_entity.id
_entity.type
_entity.pdbx_description
1 polymer ?
#
loop_
_entity_poly.entity_id
_entity_poly.type
_entity_poly.pdbx_seq_one_letter_code
_entity_poly.pdbx_strand_id
1 'polypeptide(L)'
;MKKTPNRWLILAAAILTNLSLGAGYAWSVFQKALLETNASQGWVQAQTSLAFSISFAMVPVGMILFGPKVDSVGPKKFVFLGGILFGTGMFATGFANSLPVLYLTYGVVLGLGIGSAYGASTSVATKWFPDKKGLAGGLTAAGFGLGPLIIGPVAKSLIASMGIYSTFKVLGIVLLLVICTSSLVMAKAPTVAPTAGNAQPEGKTYKEVLRDGNYWLLWLI
;
A
#
# COMPACT_ATOMS: atom_id res chain seq x y z
N MET A 1 -26.73 20.55 3.56
CA MET A 1 -25.38 20.86 3.08
C MET A 1 -24.42 19.80 3.62
N LYS A 2 -23.84 18.93 2.78
CA LYS A 2 -22.78 17.99 3.21
C LYS A 2 -21.54 18.80 3.54
N LYS A 3 -21.12 18.80 4.83
CA LYS A 3 -19.86 19.43 5.25
C LYS A 3 -18.72 18.89 4.41
N THR A 4 -18.00 19.75 3.72
CA THR A 4 -16.75 19.36 3.04
C THR A 4 -15.76 18.85 4.08
N PRO A 5 -15.21 17.64 3.92
CA PRO A 5 -14.26 17.10 4.89
C PRO A 5 -13.00 17.98 4.94
N ASN A 6 -12.38 18.05 6.10
CA ASN A 6 -11.14 18.80 6.28
C ASN A 6 -10.01 18.13 5.47
N ARG A 7 -9.37 18.88 4.56
CA ARG A 7 -8.30 18.40 3.69
C ARG A 7 -7.10 17.81 4.47
N TRP A 8 -6.78 18.37 5.63
CA TRP A 8 -5.71 17.90 6.51
C TRP A 8 -6.02 16.52 7.12
N LEU A 9 -7.30 16.26 7.43
CA LEU A 9 -7.74 14.96 7.92
C LEU A 9 -7.60 13.88 6.85
N ILE A 10 -7.87 14.23 5.59
CA ILE A 10 -7.67 13.32 4.45
C ILE A 10 -6.18 13.02 4.25
N LEU A 11 -5.32 14.04 4.35
CA LEU A 11 -3.87 13.86 4.26
C LEU A 11 -3.35 12.97 5.41
N ALA A 12 -3.78 13.23 6.64
CA ALA A 12 -3.42 12.40 7.79
C ALA A 12 -3.86 10.94 7.62
N ALA A 13 -5.09 10.72 7.12
CA ALA A 13 -5.58 9.37 6.81
C ALA A 13 -4.77 8.68 5.71
N ALA A 14 -4.34 9.43 4.68
CA ALA A 14 -3.49 8.90 3.61
C ALA A 14 -2.08 8.54 4.12
N ILE A 15 -1.49 9.39 4.96
CA ILE A 15 -0.19 9.12 5.60
C ILE A 15 -0.30 7.87 6.49
N LEU A 16 -1.34 7.76 7.31
CA LEU A 16 -1.55 6.63 8.20
C LEU A 16 -1.78 5.33 7.42
N THR A 17 -2.53 5.39 6.32
CA THR A 17 -2.68 4.26 5.40
C THR A 17 -1.32 3.83 4.84
N ASN A 18 -0.54 4.77 4.30
CA ASN A 18 0.74 4.46 3.68
C ASN A 18 1.77 3.95 4.70
N LEU A 19 1.77 4.50 5.92
CA LEU A 19 2.60 4.01 7.02
C LEU A 19 2.25 2.55 7.36
N SER A 20 0.96 2.22 7.40
CA SER A 20 0.49 0.86 7.66
C SER A 20 0.89 -0.11 6.53
N LEU A 21 0.77 0.32 5.27
CA LEU A 21 1.23 -0.47 4.11
C LEU A 21 2.74 -0.66 4.11
N GLY A 22 3.49 0.32 4.63
CA GLY A 22 4.94 0.26 4.81
C GLY A 22 5.41 -0.86 5.74
N ALA A 23 4.51 -1.47 6.53
CA ALA A 23 4.82 -2.67 7.31
C ALA A 23 5.38 -3.81 6.45
N GLY A 24 5.03 -3.87 5.16
CA GLY A 24 5.61 -4.82 4.21
C GLY A 24 7.13 -4.71 4.07
N TYR A 25 7.72 -3.52 4.27
CA TYR A 25 9.17 -3.34 4.26
C TYR A 25 9.88 -3.85 5.54
N ALA A 26 9.15 -4.19 6.61
CA ALA A 26 9.72 -4.84 7.79
C ALA A 26 10.06 -6.32 7.52
N TRP A 27 10.08 -6.73 6.24
CA TRP A 27 10.34 -8.11 5.81
C TRP A 27 11.57 -8.73 6.41
N SER A 28 12.68 -7.99 6.52
CA SER A 28 13.92 -8.50 7.10
C SER A 28 13.75 -9.02 8.55
N VAL A 29 12.87 -8.39 9.32
CA VAL A 29 12.52 -8.82 10.69
C VAL A 29 11.71 -10.11 10.65
N PHE A 30 10.71 -10.17 9.77
CA PHE A 30 9.85 -11.35 9.62
C PHE A 30 10.63 -12.53 9.04
N GLN A 31 11.47 -12.29 8.03
CA GLN A 31 12.26 -13.32 7.37
C GLN A 31 13.18 -14.05 8.34
N LYS A 32 13.90 -13.30 9.19
CA LYS A 32 14.77 -13.89 10.20
C LYS A 32 14.01 -14.85 11.10
N ALA A 33 12.88 -14.41 11.64
CA ALA A 33 12.06 -15.24 12.51
C ALA A 33 11.42 -16.45 11.80
N LEU A 34 11.04 -16.28 10.52
CA LEU A 34 10.53 -17.39 9.70
C LEU A 34 11.59 -18.47 9.48
N LEU A 35 12.84 -18.07 9.19
CA LEU A 35 13.94 -19.01 9.00
C LEU A 35 14.27 -19.78 10.29
N GLU A 36 14.32 -19.07 11.41
CA GLU A 36 14.56 -19.68 12.72
C GLU A 36 13.45 -20.68 13.10
N THR A 37 12.17 -20.30 12.87
CA THR A 37 11.02 -21.14 13.21
C THR A 37 10.88 -22.36 12.31
N ASN A 38 11.26 -22.24 11.01
CA ASN A 38 11.11 -23.32 10.02
C ASN A 38 12.45 -23.98 9.64
N ALA A 39 13.44 -23.86 10.49
CA ALA A 39 14.77 -24.49 10.27
C ALA A 39 14.67 -25.99 10.03
N SER A 40 13.81 -26.70 10.76
CA SER A 40 13.55 -28.13 10.60
C SER A 40 12.91 -28.51 9.24
N GLN A 41 12.23 -27.56 8.61
CA GLN A 41 11.62 -27.75 7.27
C GLN A 41 12.57 -27.40 6.13
N GLY A 42 13.81 -26.98 6.45
CA GLY A 42 14.82 -26.63 5.45
C GLY A 42 14.53 -25.35 4.67
N TRP A 43 13.76 -24.40 5.23
CA TRP A 43 13.54 -23.10 4.57
C TRP A 43 14.84 -22.33 4.49
N VAL A 44 15.13 -21.82 3.29
CA VAL A 44 16.32 -21.00 3.05
C VAL A 44 15.97 -19.56 2.71
N GLN A 45 16.94 -18.66 2.92
CA GLN A 45 16.74 -17.23 2.72
C GLN A 45 16.27 -16.87 1.30
N ALA A 46 16.80 -17.52 0.27
CA ALA A 46 16.42 -17.27 -1.12
C ALA A 46 14.93 -17.56 -1.36
N GLN A 47 14.40 -18.66 -0.81
CA GLN A 47 12.99 -19.04 -0.95
C GLN A 47 12.07 -18.05 -0.21
N THR A 48 12.42 -17.68 1.00
CA THR A 48 11.60 -16.71 1.77
C THR A 48 11.66 -15.31 1.17
N SER A 49 12.81 -14.86 0.64
CA SER A 49 12.93 -13.59 -0.08
C SER A 49 12.03 -13.51 -1.32
N LEU A 50 11.73 -14.65 -1.94
CA LEU A 50 10.82 -14.69 -3.09
C LEU A 50 9.41 -14.20 -2.72
N ALA A 51 8.92 -14.48 -1.51
CA ALA A 51 7.63 -13.96 -1.04
C ALA A 51 7.59 -12.42 -1.05
N PHE A 52 8.67 -11.79 -0.59
CA PHE A 52 8.81 -10.33 -0.63
C PHE A 52 8.89 -9.80 -2.07
N SER A 53 9.68 -10.44 -2.92
CA SER A 53 9.80 -10.06 -4.33
C SER A 53 8.46 -10.15 -5.06
N ILE A 54 7.69 -11.22 -4.83
CA ILE A 54 6.34 -11.38 -5.38
C ILE A 54 5.43 -10.25 -4.87
N SER A 55 5.49 -9.90 -3.58
CA SER A 55 4.62 -8.84 -3.05
C SER A 55 4.88 -7.52 -3.75
N PHE A 56 6.15 -7.16 -3.97
CA PHE A 56 6.50 -5.92 -4.69
C PHE A 56 6.18 -5.99 -6.18
N ALA A 57 6.29 -7.15 -6.81
CA ALA A 57 5.84 -7.34 -8.20
C ALA A 57 4.31 -7.20 -8.34
N MET A 58 3.55 -7.55 -7.31
CA MET A 58 2.08 -7.40 -7.30
C MET A 58 1.60 -5.97 -7.06
N VAL A 59 2.44 -5.08 -6.52
CA VAL A 59 2.07 -3.67 -6.32
C VAL A 59 1.69 -2.98 -7.63
N PRO A 60 2.54 -2.95 -8.68
CA PRO A 60 2.15 -2.35 -9.96
C PRO A 60 0.96 -3.07 -10.61
N VAL A 61 0.82 -4.38 -10.45
CA VAL A 61 -0.35 -5.12 -10.93
C VAL A 61 -1.62 -4.59 -10.26
N GLY A 62 -1.61 -4.43 -8.94
CA GLY A 62 -2.73 -3.84 -8.21
C GLY A 62 -3.02 -2.39 -8.64
N MET A 63 -1.99 -1.58 -8.86
CA MET A 63 -2.15 -0.21 -9.35
C MET A 63 -2.78 -0.16 -10.76
N ILE A 64 -2.38 -1.04 -11.67
CA ILE A 64 -2.94 -1.14 -13.02
C ILE A 64 -4.40 -1.60 -13.00
N LEU A 65 -4.72 -2.59 -12.17
CA LEU A 65 -6.07 -3.16 -12.09
C LEU A 65 -7.09 -2.18 -11.46
N PHE A 66 -6.66 -1.46 -10.44
CA PHE A 66 -7.56 -0.63 -9.62
C PHE A 66 -7.42 0.87 -9.91
N GLY A 67 -6.24 1.35 -10.30
CA GLY A 67 -5.93 2.77 -10.52
C GLY A 67 -6.91 3.50 -11.43
N PRO A 68 -7.21 2.99 -12.65
CA PRO A 68 -8.13 3.66 -13.57
C PRO A 68 -9.55 3.84 -13.02
N LYS A 69 -9.95 3.00 -12.08
CA LYS A 69 -11.28 3.04 -11.47
C LYS A 69 -11.36 3.93 -10.22
N VAL A 70 -10.24 4.37 -9.67
CA VAL A 70 -10.20 5.22 -8.47
C VAL A 70 -10.92 6.54 -8.69
N ASP A 71 -10.77 7.15 -9.86
CA ASP A 71 -11.38 8.44 -10.18
C ASP A 71 -12.88 8.35 -10.43
N SER A 72 -13.34 7.27 -11.05
CA SER A 72 -14.76 7.06 -11.33
C SER A 72 -15.54 6.62 -10.09
N VAL A 73 -15.05 5.61 -9.39
CA VAL A 73 -15.75 4.96 -8.27
C VAL A 73 -15.49 5.66 -6.92
N GLY A 74 -14.32 6.31 -6.80
CA GLY A 74 -13.87 7.01 -5.60
C GLY A 74 -12.79 6.27 -4.81
N PRO A 75 -11.86 7.00 -4.18
CA PRO A 75 -10.67 6.44 -3.51
C PRO A 75 -11.03 5.58 -2.29
N LYS A 76 -12.09 5.94 -1.56
CA LYS A 76 -12.54 5.24 -0.34
C LYS A 76 -12.65 3.73 -0.55
N LYS A 77 -13.30 3.30 -1.65
CA LYS A 77 -13.56 1.87 -1.90
C LYS A 77 -12.26 1.11 -2.17
N PHE A 78 -11.31 1.72 -2.88
CA PHE A 78 -10.05 1.06 -3.23
C PHE A 78 -9.07 1.03 -2.07
N VAL A 79 -9.05 2.06 -1.22
CA VAL A 79 -8.29 2.02 0.04
C VAL A 79 -8.88 0.98 0.99
N PHE A 80 -10.20 0.89 1.09
CA PHE A 80 -10.88 -0.12 1.90
C PHE A 80 -10.58 -1.54 1.39
N LEU A 81 -10.74 -1.78 0.08
CA LEU A 81 -10.40 -3.07 -0.54
C LEU A 81 -8.93 -3.43 -0.32
N GLY A 82 -8.03 -2.45 -0.53
CA GLY A 82 -6.60 -2.64 -0.28
C GLY A 82 -6.30 -2.97 1.18
N GLY A 83 -7.01 -2.34 2.13
CA GLY A 83 -6.92 -2.65 3.56
C GLY A 83 -7.36 -4.08 3.87
N ILE A 84 -8.47 -4.54 3.28
CA ILE A 84 -8.92 -5.93 3.41
C ILE A 84 -7.87 -6.88 2.84
N LEU A 85 -7.40 -6.68 1.60
CA LEU A 85 -6.43 -7.56 0.96
C LEU A 85 -5.10 -7.58 1.73
N PHE A 86 -4.59 -6.40 2.14
CA PHE A 86 -3.35 -6.31 2.90
C PHE A 86 -3.45 -7.00 4.26
N GLY A 87 -4.49 -6.67 5.03
CA GLY A 87 -4.67 -7.20 6.36
C GLY A 87 -5.00 -8.69 6.39
N THR A 88 -5.87 -9.16 5.48
CA THR A 88 -6.18 -10.60 5.36
C THR A 88 -4.99 -11.38 4.81
N GLY A 89 -4.22 -10.83 3.87
CA GLY A 89 -2.98 -11.43 3.37
C GLY A 89 -1.97 -11.61 4.49
N MET A 90 -1.75 -10.57 5.30
CA MET A 90 -0.86 -10.66 6.47
C MET A 90 -1.39 -11.63 7.53
N PHE A 91 -2.69 -11.58 7.85
CA PHE A 91 -3.32 -12.49 8.80
C PHE A 91 -3.21 -13.95 8.35
N ALA A 92 -3.49 -14.23 7.07
CA ALA A 92 -3.40 -15.57 6.48
C ALA A 92 -1.96 -16.09 6.45
N THR A 93 -0.96 -15.21 6.33
CA THR A 93 0.45 -15.57 6.48
C THR A 93 0.75 -16.16 7.88
N GLY A 94 -0.02 -15.80 8.89
CA GLY A 94 0.04 -16.42 10.21
C GLY A 94 -0.40 -17.89 10.27
N PHE A 95 -0.81 -18.47 9.15
CA PHE A 95 -1.12 -19.90 8.98
C PHE A 95 -0.24 -20.57 7.90
N ALA A 96 0.77 -19.86 7.39
CA ALA A 96 1.62 -20.37 6.33
C ALA A 96 2.54 -21.48 6.86
N ASN A 97 2.16 -22.72 6.60
CA ASN A 97 2.92 -23.92 6.93
C ASN A 97 3.79 -24.42 5.76
N SER A 98 3.78 -23.72 4.62
CA SER A 98 4.55 -24.05 3.43
C SER A 98 4.89 -22.81 2.61
N LEU A 99 5.95 -22.87 1.81
CA LEU A 99 6.38 -21.77 0.95
C LEU A 99 5.29 -21.33 -0.06
N PRO A 100 4.55 -22.23 -0.74
CA PRO A 100 3.47 -21.80 -1.64
C PRO A 100 2.38 -20.97 -0.94
N VAL A 101 2.01 -21.34 0.29
CA VAL A 101 1.03 -20.55 1.08
C VAL A 101 1.61 -19.19 1.43
N LEU A 102 2.89 -19.12 1.83
CA LEU A 102 3.59 -17.86 2.08
C LEU A 102 3.60 -16.96 0.84
N TYR A 103 3.90 -17.53 -0.35
CA TYR A 103 3.90 -16.77 -1.61
C TYR A 103 2.52 -16.26 -1.98
N LEU A 104 1.48 -17.05 -1.77
CA LEU A 104 0.11 -16.65 -2.05
C LEU A 104 -0.35 -15.56 -1.08
N THR A 105 -0.18 -15.77 0.21
CA THR A 105 -0.74 -14.88 1.24
C THR A 105 0.05 -13.58 1.37
N TYR A 106 1.36 -13.67 1.61
CA TYR A 106 2.23 -12.50 1.72
C TYR A 106 2.60 -11.92 0.36
N GLY A 107 2.93 -12.77 -0.60
CA GLY A 107 3.33 -12.33 -1.93
C GLY A 107 2.16 -11.73 -2.71
N VAL A 108 1.17 -12.54 -3.06
CA VAL A 108 0.13 -12.12 -4.00
C VAL A 108 -0.94 -11.27 -3.31
N VAL A 109 -1.59 -11.78 -2.27
CA VAL A 109 -2.76 -11.11 -1.67
C VAL A 109 -2.38 -9.80 -1.01
N LEU A 110 -1.34 -9.80 -0.18
CA LEU A 110 -0.85 -8.61 0.50
C LEU A 110 -0.30 -7.59 -0.52
N GLY A 111 0.47 -8.03 -1.53
CA GLY A 111 1.02 -7.17 -2.56
C GLY A 111 -0.05 -6.45 -3.39
N LEU A 112 -1.12 -7.15 -3.81
CA LEU A 112 -2.29 -6.54 -4.45
C LEU A 112 -2.98 -5.52 -3.54
N GLY A 113 -3.03 -5.80 -2.24
CA GLY A 113 -3.54 -4.88 -1.23
C GLY A 113 -2.76 -3.58 -1.18
N ILE A 114 -1.41 -3.66 -1.18
CA ILE A 114 -0.54 -2.47 -1.26
C ILE A 114 -0.87 -1.68 -2.52
N GLY A 115 -0.87 -2.31 -3.70
CA GLY A 115 -1.11 -1.64 -4.98
C GLY A 115 -2.45 -0.92 -5.04
N SER A 116 -3.52 -1.54 -4.51
CA SER A 116 -4.85 -0.93 -4.45
C SER A 116 -4.91 0.29 -3.53
N ALA A 117 -4.39 0.18 -2.30
CA ALA A 117 -4.50 1.23 -1.30
C ALA A 117 -3.49 2.37 -1.50
N TYR A 118 -2.23 2.06 -1.85
CA TYR A 118 -1.17 3.04 -2.04
C TYR A 118 -1.49 4.03 -3.17
N GLY A 119 -1.85 3.51 -4.34
CA GLY A 119 -2.19 4.34 -5.50
C GLY A 119 -3.40 5.25 -5.21
N ALA A 120 -4.44 4.69 -4.59
CA ALA A 120 -5.66 5.43 -4.27
C ALA A 120 -5.43 6.50 -3.18
N SER A 121 -4.71 6.19 -2.10
CA SER A 121 -4.44 7.11 -1.00
C SER A 121 -3.56 8.29 -1.42
N THR A 122 -2.50 8.01 -2.18
CA THR A 122 -1.59 9.05 -2.69
C THR A 122 -2.28 9.95 -3.71
N SER A 123 -3.08 9.36 -4.62
CA SER A 123 -3.85 10.13 -5.61
C SER A 123 -4.85 11.08 -4.94
N VAL A 124 -5.59 10.61 -3.93
CA VAL A 124 -6.55 11.48 -3.24
C VAL A 124 -5.86 12.59 -2.47
N ALA A 125 -4.75 12.29 -1.78
CA ALA A 125 -4.01 13.30 -1.03
C ALA A 125 -3.52 14.43 -1.93
N THR A 126 -2.91 14.11 -3.07
CA THR A 126 -2.42 15.11 -4.04
C THR A 126 -3.54 15.93 -4.69
N LYS A 127 -4.71 15.31 -4.94
CA LYS A 127 -5.89 15.99 -5.49
C LYS A 127 -6.56 16.96 -4.51
N TRP A 128 -6.48 16.70 -3.21
CA TRP A 128 -6.98 17.62 -2.17
C TRP A 128 -6.03 18.79 -1.89
N PHE A 129 -4.78 18.72 -2.34
CA PHE A 129 -3.77 19.75 -2.19
C PHE A 129 -3.23 20.22 -3.54
N PRO A 130 -4.06 20.82 -4.42
CA PRO A 130 -3.61 21.30 -5.72
C PRO A 130 -2.58 22.43 -5.58
N ASP A 131 -2.65 23.20 -4.47
CA ASP A 131 -1.72 24.25 -4.08
C ASP A 131 -0.38 23.73 -3.55
N LYS A 132 -0.32 22.46 -3.05
CA LYS A 132 0.86 21.86 -2.40
C LYS A 132 1.00 20.40 -2.76
N LYS A 133 0.89 20.06 -4.07
CA LYS A 133 0.95 18.66 -4.56
C LYS A 133 2.21 17.93 -4.12
N GLY A 134 3.37 18.60 -4.20
CA GLY A 134 4.66 18.04 -3.79
C GLY A 134 4.71 17.71 -2.30
N LEU A 135 4.15 18.59 -1.44
CA LEU A 135 4.06 18.33 0.00
C LEU A 135 3.17 17.11 0.30
N ALA A 136 1.99 17.06 -0.30
CA ALA A 136 1.05 15.95 -0.07
C ALA A 136 1.63 14.62 -0.57
N GLY A 137 2.22 14.60 -1.77
CA GLY A 137 2.88 13.42 -2.31
C GLY A 137 4.10 12.99 -1.49
N GLY A 138 4.95 13.95 -1.10
CA GLY A 138 6.13 13.72 -0.27
C GLY A 138 5.79 13.15 1.11
N LEU A 139 4.78 13.70 1.80
CA LEU A 139 4.34 13.21 3.11
C LEU A 139 3.72 11.80 3.04
N THR A 140 2.96 11.50 1.99
CA THR A 140 2.40 10.15 1.81
C THR A 140 3.49 9.13 1.48
N ALA A 141 4.47 9.48 0.65
CA ALA A 141 5.62 8.63 0.36
C ALA A 141 6.51 8.44 1.60
N ALA A 142 6.76 9.51 2.37
CA ALA A 142 7.49 9.43 3.62
C ALA A 142 6.77 8.53 4.64
N GLY A 143 5.43 8.61 4.72
CA GLY A 143 4.62 7.70 5.54
C GLY A 143 4.91 6.24 5.21
N PHE A 144 4.92 5.88 3.92
CA PHE A 144 5.21 4.52 3.48
C PHE A 144 6.65 4.09 3.86
N GLY A 145 7.64 4.96 3.62
CA GLY A 145 9.03 4.69 3.96
C GLY A 145 9.31 4.60 5.47
N LEU A 146 8.53 5.31 6.30
CA LEU A 146 8.65 5.27 7.76
C LEU A 146 7.98 4.04 8.40
N GLY A 147 7.18 3.29 7.63
CA GLY A 147 6.51 2.08 8.11
C GLY A 147 7.43 1.11 8.86
N PRO A 148 8.58 0.69 8.29
CA PRO A 148 9.50 -0.24 8.94
C PRO A 148 10.09 0.31 10.24
N LEU A 149 10.27 1.62 10.33
CA LEU A 149 10.83 2.26 11.53
C LEU A 149 9.91 2.12 12.73
N ILE A 150 8.59 2.15 12.50
CA ILE A 150 7.57 2.00 13.55
C ILE A 150 7.20 0.53 13.74
N ILE A 151 6.90 -0.16 12.66
CA ILE A 151 6.41 -1.54 12.71
C ILE A 151 7.53 -2.53 13.03
N GLY A 152 8.77 -2.27 12.63
CA GLY A 152 9.91 -3.16 12.89
C GLY A 152 10.14 -3.45 14.37
N PRO A 153 10.29 -2.43 15.23
CA PRO A 153 10.42 -2.64 16.69
C PRO A 153 9.18 -3.32 17.30
N VAL A 154 7.97 -2.94 16.89
CA VAL A 154 6.71 -3.57 17.33
C VAL A 154 6.69 -5.04 16.94
N ALA A 155 7.04 -5.36 15.69
CA ALA A 155 7.11 -6.73 15.20
C ALA A 155 8.13 -7.57 15.98
N LYS A 156 9.33 -7.02 16.27
CA LYS A 156 10.35 -7.70 17.09
C LYS A 156 9.84 -8.04 18.48
N SER A 157 9.17 -7.10 19.15
CA SER A 157 8.59 -7.32 20.47
C SER A 157 7.50 -8.39 20.43
N LEU A 158 6.60 -8.34 19.44
CA LEU A 158 5.55 -9.34 19.27
C LEU A 158 6.12 -10.73 18.95
N ILE A 159 7.12 -10.82 18.08
CA ILE A 159 7.79 -12.08 17.75
C ILE A 159 8.43 -12.70 19.00
N ALA A 160 9.08 -11.90 19.83
CA ALA A 160 9.71 -12.36 21.05
C ALA A 160 8.68 -12.89 22.09
N SER A 161 7.47 -12.30 22.12
CA SER A 161 6.45 -12.67 23.11
C SER A 161 5.52 -13.81 22.65
N MET A 162 5.18 -13.89 21.37
CA MET A 162 4.15 -14.82 20.88
C MET A 162 4.54 -15.57 19.59
N GLY A 163 5.75 -15.40 19.11
CA GLY A 163 6.25 -16.03 17.89
C GLY A 163 5.77 -15.37 16.59
N ILE A 164 6.40 -15.77 15.47
CA ILE A 164 6.21 -15.13 14.17
C ILE A 164 4.79 -15.30 13.63
N TYR A 165 4.20 -16.47 13.71
CA TYR A 165 2.88 -16.74 13.14
C TYR A 165 1.76 -15.98 13.88
N SER A 166 1.82 -15.91 15.21
CA SER A 166 0.87 -15.10 15.99
C SER A 166 1.06 -13.61 15.73
N THR A 167 2.30 -13.16 15.52
CA THR A 167 2.63 -11.78 15.16
C THR A 167 1.97 -11.39 13.84
N PHE A 168 2.04 -12.23 12.81
CA PHE A 168 1.35 -11.97 11.53
C PHE A 168 -0.17 -11.84 11.71
N LYS A 169 -0.78 -12.68 12.56
CA LYS A 169 -2.23 -12.62 12.84
C LYS A 169 -2.60 -11.31 13.52
N VAL A 170 -1.87 -10.92 14.56
CA VAL A 170 -2.12 -9.67 15.29
C VAL A 170 -1.91 -8.45 14.40
N LEU A 171 -0.77 -8.37 13.72
CA LEU A 171 -0.48 -7.24 12.81
C LEU A 171 -1.49 -7.21 11.65
N GLY A 172 -1.88 -8.35 11.11
CA GLY A 172 -2.88 -8.43 10.04
C GLY A 172 -4.20 -7.80 10.46
N ILE A 173 -4.71 -8.11 11.65
CA ILE A 173 -5.96 -7.54 12.18
C ILE A 173 -5.80 -6.05 12.47
N VAL A 174 -4.74 -5.64 13.17
CA VAL A 174 -4.51 -4.24 13.54
C VAL A 174 -4.39 -3.36 12.31
N LEU A 175 -3.55 -3.75 11.33
CA LEU A 175 -3.33 -2.97 10.12
C LEU A 175 -4.56 -2.96 9.21
N LEU A 176 -5.33 -4.06 9.14
CA LEU A 176 -6.63 -4.08 8.47
C LEU A 176 -7.55 -3.01 9.06
N LEU A 177 -7.71 -3.00 10.38
CA LEU A 177 -8.58 -2.04 11.06
C LEU A 177 -8.12 -0.60 10.83
N VAL A 178 -6.81 -0.33 10.92
CA VAL A 178 -6.24 1.00 10.71
C VAL A 178 -6.49 1.49 9.28
N ILE A 179 -6.21 0.66 8.27
CA ILE A 179 -6.39 1.05 6.87
C ILE A 179 -7.89 1.21 6.54
N CYS A 180 -8.73 0.29 6.98
CA CYS A 180 -10.17 0.34 6.73
C CYS A 180 -10.82 1.56 7.41
N THR A 181 -10.46 1.88 8.66
CA THR A 181 -10.97 3.08 9.34
C THR A 181 -10.47 4.36 8.69
N SER A 182 -9.18 4.43 8.30
CA SER A 182 -8.62 5.56 7.55
C SER A 182 -9.35 5.78 6.22
N SER A 183 -9.77 4.71 5.55
CA SER A 183 -10.51 4.78 4.29
C SER A 183 -11.86 5.51 4.43
N LEU A 184 -12.50 5.44 5.59
CA LEU A 184 -13.81 6.05 5.83
C LEU A 184 -13.79 7.59 5.68
N VAL A 185 -12.63 8.19 5.96
CA VAL A 185 -12.42 9.64 5.86
C VAL A 185 -12.06 10.07 4.44
N MET A 186 -11.58 9.16 3.59
CA MET A 186 -11.14 9.46 2.24
C MET A 186 -12.32 9.78 1.32
N ALA A 187 -12.54 11.07 1.08
CA ALA A 187 -13.55 11.55 0.17
C ALA A 187 -12.93 11.90 -1.19
N LYS A 188 -13.72 11.76 -2.26
CA LYS A 188 -13.35 12.23 -3.60
C LYS A 188 -13.07 13.74 -3.53
N ALA A 189 -11.95 14.18 -4.11
CA ALA A 189 -11.63 15.60 -4.17
C ALA A 189 -12.73 16.37 -4.95
N PRO A 190 -13.06 17.60 -4.54
CA PRO A 190 -13.95 18.45 -5.32
C PRO A 190 -13.36 18.62 -6.72
N THR A 191 -14.18 18.44 -7.74
CA THR A 191 -13.80 18.82 -9.11
C THR A 191 -13.70 20.35 -9.13
N VAL A 192 -12.49 20.88 -9.17
CA VAL A 192 -12.27 22.29 -9.46
C VAL A 192 -12.67 22.47 -10.91
N ALA A 193 -13.74 23.23 -11.18
CA ALA A 193 -14.09 23.62 -12.53
C ALA A 193 -12.85 24.30 -13.16
N PRO A 194 -12.53 24.02 -14.43
CA PRO A 194 -11.43 24.69 -15.09
C PRO A 194 -11.67 26.19 -15.03
N THR A 195 -10.83 26.92 -14.29
CA THR A 195 -10.82 28.38 -14.39
C THR A 195 -10.40 28.73 -15.80
N ALA A 196 -11.17 29.52 -16.51
CA ALA A 196 -10.87 29.99 -17.85
C ALA A 196 -9.46 30.60 -17.86
N GLY A 197 -8.48 29.91 -18.45
CA GLY A 197 -7.06 30.30 -18.46
C GLY A 197 -6.08 29.19 -18.10
N ASN A 198 -6.48 28.13 -17.41
CA ASN A 198 -5.68 26.95 -17.14
C ASN A 198 -6.41 25.69 -17.65
N ALA A 199 -6.56 25.58 -18.98
CA ALA A 199 -6.86 24.32 -19.60
C ALA A 199 -5.69 23.38 -19.23
N GLN A 200 -5.92 22.44 -18.30
CA GLN A 200 -4.96 21.35 -18.17
C GLN A 200 -4.90 20.66 -19.53
N PRO A 201 -3.71 20.49 -20.12
CA PRO A 201 -3.60 19.77 -21.38
C PRO A 201 -4.30 18.43 -21.18
N GLU A 202 -5.19 18.08 -22.11
CA GLU A 202 -5.84 16.78 -22.12
C GLU A 202 -4.77 15.72 -21.94
N GLY A 203 -4.85 14.96 -20.83
CA GLY A 203 -3.84 13.94 -20.54
C GLY A 203 -3.79 12.95 -21.68
N LYS A 204 -2.59 12.65 -22.18
CA LYS A 204 -2.39 11.63 -23.22
C LYS A 204 -3.07 10.33 -22.82
N THR A 205 -3.75 9.71 -23.76
CA THR A 205 -4.32 8.38 -23.56
C THR A 205 -3.21 7.36 -23.31
N TYR A 206 -3.52 6.28 -22.62
CA TYR A 206 -2.56 5.20 -22.32
C TYR A 206 -1.78 4.73 -23.57
N LYS A 207 -2.47 4.63 -24.73
CA LYS A 207 -1.85 4.25 -26.01
C LYS A 207 -0.88 5.31 -26.55
N GLU A 208 -1.18 6.57 -26.34
CA GLU A 208 -0.31 7.69 -26.76
C GLU A 208 0.93 7.78 -25.88
N VAL A 209 0.78 7.55 -24.57
CA VAL A 209 1.91 7.52 -23.62
C VAL A 209 2.89 6.40 -23.98
N LEU A 210 2.40 5.19 -24.28
CA LEU A 210 3.26 4.06 -24.67
C LEU A 210 3.98 4.27 -26.02
N ARG A 211 3.48 5.15 -26.88
CA ARG A 211 4.11 5.52 -28.16
C ARG A 211 5.08 6.69 -28.04
N ASP A 212 5.07 7.39 -26.91
CA ASP A 212 5.94 8.55 -26.68
C ASP A 212 7.34 8.10 -26.28
N GLY A 213 8.35 8.41 -27.11
CA GLY A 213 9.75 8.09 -26.82
C GLY A 213 10.27 8.71 -25.53
N ASN A 214 9.75 9.90 -25.16
CA ASN A 214 10.12 10.56 -23.89
C ASN A 214 9.65 9.76 -22.66
N TYR A 215 8.55 9.01 -22.78
CA TYR A 215 8.08 8.12 -21.71
C TYR A 215 9.10 7.02 -21.42
N TRP A 216 9.65 6.41 -22.45
CA TRP A 216 10.66 5.35 -22.30
C TRP A 216 12.00 5.87 -21.81
N LEU A 217 12.38 7.10 -22.21
CA LEU A 217 13.58 7.76 -21.66
C LEU A 217 13.46 8.03 -20.18
N LEU A 218 12.28 8.49 -19.70
CA LEU A 218 12.01 8.67 -18.27
C LEU A 218 11.97 7.36 -17.50
N TRP A 219 11.70 6.26 -18.16
CA TRP A 219 11.67 4.93 -17.55
C TRP A 219 13.07 4.32 -17.40
N LEU A 220 14.03 4.77 -18.19
CA LEU A 220 15.43 4.30 -18.16
C LEU A 220 16.32 5.09 -17.17
N ILE A 221 15.85 6.23 -16.65
CA ILE A 221 16.52 7.05 -15.63
C ILE A 221 16.07 6.64 -14.23
#